data_716dacf0f181d6b2313204e9ca0eb4d1
#
_entry.id   716dacf0f181d6b2313204e9ca0eb4d1
#
_cell.length_a   1.000
_cell.length_b   1.000
_cell.length_c   1.000
_cell.angle_alpha   90.00
_cell.angle_beta   90.00
_cell.angle_gamma   90.00
#
_symmetry.space_group_name_H-M   'P 1'
#
loop_
_entity.id
_entity.type
_entity.pdbx_description
1 polymer ?
#
loop_
_entity_poly.entity_id
_entity_poly.type
_entity_poly.pdbx_seq_one_letter_code
_entity_poly.pdbx_strand_id
1 'polypeptide(L)'
;VNNGAFASALYPHFIDLAANTSASYISLITPSRWMTRVGQGITNTWVDKMLQGNHFIKMHDYLNATECFDNVEIKGGINYFLFKPDYTGECQYTLHQNGNNITIDTYLDPINSGVVIRDSMAIRIINKVMAVEGNYFNGNNFVSMVSPKHYFDKGKLLSSNWTGYSKQKDENHNIKLYVNKKLEATGYGWIKESDVPKSHSTIPLHKIYIPKSGGSGTDAIVLGSPFYGEPNSVCSYTYLVIGYNAETHNFSQEECYNIIRYIKSRFFRYMVSIKKKTQDNPRDVFQFVPLQDFSKPWTDKELYGKYELDLFEREYIESLIKPME
;
A
#
# COMPACT_ATOMS: atom_id res chain seq x y z
N VAL A 1 5.12 29.33 1.23
CA VAL A 1 5.45 28.39 2.31
C VAL A 1 4.23 28.33 3.22
N ASN A 2 3.42 27.27 3.06
CA ASN A 2 2.27 27.06 3.93
C ASN A 2 2.77 26.59 5.30
N ASN A 3 2.46 27.32 6.36
CA ASN A 3 2.64 26.96 7.76
C ASN A 3 1.65 25.85 8.21
N GLY A 4 1.39 24.86 7.37
CA GLY A 4 0.60 23.68 7.73
C GLY A 4 1.47 22.60 8.35
N ALA A 5 0.88 21.74 9.19
CA ALA A 5 1.55 20.68 9.95
C ALA A 5 2.28 19.62 9.09
N PHE A 6 2.37 19.77 7.78
CA PHE A 6 3.02 18.85 6.85
C PHE A 6 3.82 19.61 5.80
N ALA A 7 5.15 19.47 5.85
CA ALA A 7 6.04 20.05 4.84
C ALA A 7 5.94 19.28 3.52
N SER A 8 5.77 20.01 2.42
CA SER A 8 5.80 19.48 1.06
C SER A 8 7.24 19.23 0.61
N ALA A 9 7.47 18.14 -0.12
CA ALA A 9 8.78 17.83 -0.68
C ALA A 9 9.17 18.87 -1.74
N LEU A 10 10.36 19.46 -1.62
CA LEU A 10 10.87 20.47 -2.55
C LEU A 10 11.75 19.88 -3.64
N TYR A 11 12.33 18.70 -3.45
CA TYR A 11 13.29 18.12 -4.40
C TYR A 11 12.71 17.88 -5.82
N PRO A 12 11.41 17.59 -6.03
CA PRO A 12 10.86 17.53 -7.38
C PRO A 12 11.02 18.84 -8.14
N HIS A 13 10.86 19.98 -7.46
CA HIS A 13 11.06 21.29 -8.08
C HIS A 13 12.53 21.57 -8.42
N PHE A 14 13.48 21.07 -7.62
CA PHE A 14 14.90 21.18 -7.97
C PHE A 14 15.28 20.34 -9.18
N ILE A 15 14.70 19.14 -9.33
CA ILE A 15 14.89 18.30 -10.52
C ILE A 15 14.31 19.03 -11.76
N ASP A 16 13.08 19.53 -11.66
CA ASP A 16 12.46 20.28 -12.77
C ASP A 16 13.24 21.54 -13.12
N LEU A 17 13.72 22.28 -12.12
CA LEU A 17 14.54 23.45 -12.34
C LEU A 17 15.84 23.10 -13.08
N ALA A 18 16.54 22.07 -12.65
CA ALA A 18 17.75 21.60 -13.30
C ALA A 18 17.49 21.11 -14.73
N ALA A 19 16.40 20.39 -14.96
CA ALA A 19 15.98 19.90 -16.29
C ALA A 19 15.63 21.03 -17.27
N ASN A 20 15.24 22.21 -16.77
CA ASN A 20 14.94 23.40 -17.58
C ASN A 20 16.17 24.30 -17.83
N THR A 21 17.34 23.93 -17.32
CA THR A 21 18.59 24.62 -17.67
C THR A 21 19.15 24.12 -19.01
N SER A 22 20.19 24.80 -19.52
CA SER A 22 20.93 24.34 -20.69
C SER A 22 21.97 23.25 -20.38
N ALA A 23 21.91 22.64 -19.19
CA ALA A 23 22.83 21.59 -18.78
C ALA A 23 22.63 20.33 -19.62
N SER A 24 23.68 19.81 -20.20
CA SER A 24 23.64 18.53 -20.94
C SER A 24 23.46 17.33 -20.02
N TYR A 25 23.91 17.42 -18.77
CA TYR A 25 23.78 16.37 -17.75
C TYR A 25 23.40 16.96 -16.40
N ILE A 26 22.59 16.22 -15.68
CA ILE A 26 22.10 16.60 -14.34
C ILE A 26 22.42 15.44 -13.40
N SER A 27 23.05 15.75 -12.27
CA SER A 27 23.27 14.78 -11.21
C SER A 27 22.79 15.38 -9.88
N LEU A 28 21.90 14.69 -9.22
CA LEU A 28 21.32 15.11 -7.93
C LEU A 28 21.21 13.91 -7.00
N ILE A 29 21.24 14.19 -5.70
CA ILE A 29 20.90 13.25 -4.65
C ILE A 29 19.52 13.62 -4.11
N THR A 30 18.59 12.65 -4.07
CA THR A 30 17.22 12.89 -3.67
C THR A 30 16.67 11.75 -2.82
N PRO A 31 15.64 11.99 -1.97
CA PRO A 31 14.88 10.92 -1.34
C PRO A 31 14.19 10.03 -2.40
N SER A 32 14.22 8.69 -2.21
CA SER A 32 13.65 7.74 -3.17
C SER A 32 12.12 7.57 -3.08
N ARG A 33 11.43 8.31 -2.22
CA ARG A 33 9.97 8.19 -2.02
C ARG A 33 9.15 8.42 -3.29
N TRP A 34 9.64 9.23 -4.22
CA TRP A 34 8.96 9.49 -5.48
C TRP A 34 8.78 8.22 -6.31
N MET A 35 9.71 7.28 -6.21
CA MET A 35 9.67 6.01 -6.94
C MET A 35 8.42 5.18 -6.63
N THR A 36 7.84 5.33 -5.45
CA THR A 36 6.63 4.62 -5.01
C THR A 36 5.42 5.53 -4.84
N ARG A 37 5.50 6.77 -5.34
CA ARG A 37 4.45 7.81 -5.26
C ARG A 37 4.07 8.17 -3.81
N VAL A 38 4.99 7.98 -2.87
CA VAL A 38 4.77 8.27 -1.46
C VAL A 38 5.45 9.59 -1.08
N GLY A 39 4.66 10.57 -0.67
CA GLY A 39 5.18 11.83 -0.15
C GLY A 39 4.28 13.02 -0.50
N GLN A 40 4.16 13.93 0.46
CA GLN A 40 3.43 15.17 0.22
C GLN A 40 4.20 16.06 -0.76
N GLY A 41 3.52 16.62 -1.76
CA GLY A 41 4.14 17.42 -2.82
C GLY A 41 4.67 16.60 -4.00
N ILE A 42 4.55 15.26 -3.96
CA ILE A 42 4.86 14.39 -5.10
C ILE A 42 3.55 14.09 -5.81
N THR A 43 3.36 14.66 -6.99
CA THR A 43 2.14 14.43 -7.78
C THR A 43 2.31 13.21 -8.70
N ASN A 44 1.20 12.52 -8.96
CA ASN A 44 1.22 11.38 -9.89
C ASN A 44 1.71 11.80 -11.28
N THR A 45 1.26 12.95 -11.79
CA THR A 45 1.67 13.49 -13.09
C THR A 45 3.17 13.74 -13.16
N TRP A 46 3.79 14.23 -12.08
CA TRP A 46 5.23 14.43 -12.04
C TRP A 46 5.99 13.10 -12.07
N VAL A 47 5.53 12.10 -11.31
CA VAL A 47 6.13 10.76 -11.33
C VAL A 47 5.98 10.10 -12.70
N ASP A 48 4.81 10.22 -13.33
CA ASP A 48 4.60 9.71 -14.70
C ASP A 48 5.58 10.32 -15.69
N LYS A 49 5.79 11.64 -15.63
CA LYS A 49 6.81 12.33 -16.43
C LYS A 49 8.21 11.76 -16.22
N MET A 50 8.60 11.51 -14.96
CA MET A 50 9.91 10.97 -14.62
C MET A 50 10.11 9.53 -15.12
N LEU A 51 9.07 8.69 -15.04
CA LEU A 51 9.13 7.28 -15.46
C LEU A 51 9.04 7.13 -16.99
N GLN A 52 8.13 7.85 -17.63
CA GLN A 52 7.86 7.71 -19.07
C GLN A 52 8.92 8.35 -19.95
N GLY A 53 9.63 9.36 -19.42
CA GLY A 53 10.68 10.06 -20.17
C GLY A 53 11.92 9.21 -20.44
N ASN A 54 12.22 8.22 -19.60
CA ASN A 54 13.39 7.36 -19.70
C ASN A 54 14.71 8.13 -19.84
N HIS A 55 14.81 9.27 -19.16
CA HIS A 55 15.94 10.20 -19.25
C HIS A 55 17.11 9.87 -18.30
N PHE A 56 16.94 8.87 -17.45
CA PHE A 56 17.98 8.44 -16.51
C PHE A 56 18.98 7.51 -17.22
N ILE A 57 20.25 7.90 -17.22
CA ILE A 57 21.35 7.08 -17.74
C ILE A 57 21.82 6.11 -16.67
N LYS A 58 22.01 6.62 -15.44
CA LYS A 58 22.47 5.83 -14.28
C LYS A 58 21.69 6.24 -13.04
N MET A 59 21.46 5.26 -12.17
CA MET A 59 20.85 5.50 -10.87
C MET A 59 21.43 4.55 -9.84
N HIS A 60 21.88 5.10 -8.72
CA HIS A 60 22.23 4.35 -7.52
C HIS A 60 21.15 4.59 -6.46
N ASP A 61 20.54 3.54 -5.99
CA ASP A 61 19.41 3.58 -5.06
C ASP A 61 19.76 2.83 -3.77
N TYR A 62 19.73 3.55 -2.65
CA TYR A 62 20.02 3.04 -1.32
C TYR A 62 18.70 2.86 -0.56
N LEU A 63 18.34 1.62 -0.24
CA LEU A 63 17.15 1.34 0.58
C LEU A 63 17.28 1.93 1.98
N ASN A 64 18.50 1.91 2.52
CA ASN A 64 18.86 2.53 3.77
C ASN A 64 19.80 3.73 3.53
N ALA A 65 19.35 4.93 3.88
CA ALA A 65 20.12 6.15 3.70
C ALA A 65 21.45 6.14 4.49
N THR A 66 21.55 5.38 5.59
CA THR A 66 22.76 5.28 6.41
C THR A 66 23.92 4.58 5.68
N GLU A 67 23.64 3.82 4.61
CA GLU A 67 24.68 3.24 3.74
C GLU A 67 25.38 4.29 2.86
N CYS A 68 24.83 5.48 2.77
CA CYS A 68 25.39 6.60 1.98
C CYS A 68 25.77 7.80 2.86
N PHE A 69 25.02 8.07 3.91
CA PHE A 69 25.25 9.18 4.83
C PHE A 69 25.17 8.71 6.28
N ASP A 70 26.27 8.80 6.99
CA ASP A 70 26.33 8.44 8.40
C ASP A 70 25.31 9.24 9.24
N ASN A 71 24.60 8.56 10.12
CA ASN A 71 23.62 9.14 11.06
C ASN A 71 22.43 9.88 10.41
N VAL A 72 22.12 9.61 9.16
CA VAL A 72 20.98 10.21 8.46
C VAL A 72 19.91 9.14 8.18
N GLU A 73 18.78 9.22 8.87
CA GLU A 73 17.63 8.35 8.59
C GLU A 73 16.64 9.05 7.66
N ILE A 74 16.51 8.55 6.42
CA ILE A 74 15.49 9.00 5.46
C ILE A 74 14.60 7.80 5.12
N LYS A 75 13.38 7.80 5.63
CA LYS A 75 12.39 6.74 5.35
C LYS A 75 12.14 6.63 3.85
N GLY A 76 12.28 5.42 3.31
CA GLY A 76 12.17 5.13 1.89
C GLY A 76 13.49 5.19 1.12
N GLY A 77 14.59 5.54 1.81
CA GLY A 77 15.93 5.58 1.25
C GLY A 77 16.20 6.81 0.40
N ILE A 78 17.37 6.81 -0.24
CA ILE A 78 17.85 7.88 -1.12
C ILE A 78 18.35 7.29 -2.44
N ASN A 79 18.38 8.12 -3.47
CA ASN A 79 19.03 7.82 -4.72
C ASN A 79 19.89 8.98 -5.20
N TYR A 80 20.93 8.68 -5.95
CA TYR A 80 21.58 9.65 -6.82
C TYR A 80 21.59 9.15 -8.25
N PHE A 81 21.53 10.06 -9.19
CA PHE A 81 21.37 9.71 -10.60
C PHE A 81 22.14 10.61 -11.55
N LEU A 82 22.36 10.09 -12.75
CA LEU A 82 22.75 10.85 -13.92
C LEU A 82 21.58 10.90 -14.89
N PHE A 83 21.06 12.10 -15.11
CA PHE A 83 19.92 12.38 -15.97
C PHE A 83 20.39 13.24 -17.18
N LYS A 84 19.87 12.93 -18.36
CA LYS A 84 20.14 13.69 -19.58
C LYS A 84 18.81 13.96 -20.29
N PRO A 85 18.41 15.24 -20.49
CA PRO A 85 17.09 15.59 -21.02
C PRO A 85 16.75 15.01 -22.40
N ASP A 86 17.74 14.81 -23.26
CA ASP A 86 17.60 14.27 -24.61
C ASP A 86 17.93 12.77 -24.71
N TYR A 87 18.22 12.10 -23.60
CA TYR A 87 18.40 10.65 -23.54
C TYR A 87 17.03 9.95 -23.50
N THR A 88 16.92 8.84 -24.23
CA THR A 88 15.78 7.95 -24.13
C THR A 88 16.29 6.51 -24.21
N GLY A 89 16.22 5.77 -23.11
CA GLY A 89 16.76 4.41 -23.07
C GLY A 89 16.71 3.79 -21.68
N GLU A 90 17.34 2.64 -21.55
CA GLU A 90 17.50 1.93 -20.30
C GLU A 90 18.41 2.68 -19.33
N CYS A 91 18.12 2.57 -18.04
CA CYS A 91 18.91 3.10 -16.95
C CYS A 91 19.83 1.99 -16.41
N GLN A 92 21.11 2.28 -16.27
CA GLN A 92 21.99 1.44 -15.45
C GLN A 92 21.61 1.65 -13.98
N TYR A 93 20.72 0.79 -13.49
CA TYR A 93 20.18 0.86 -12.13
C TYR A 93 20.99 -0.01 -11.18
N THR A 94 21.53 0.58 -10.13
CA THR A 94 22.27 -0.09 -9.07
C THR A 94 21.51 0.00 -7.75
N LEU A 95 21.01 -1.12 -7.24
CA LEU A 95 20.42 -1.21 -5.93
C LEU A 95 21.50 -1.54 -4.88
N HIS A 96 21.54 -0.72 -3.83
CA HIS A 96 22.38 -0.95 -2.64
C HIS A 96 21.51 -1.42 -1.48
N GLN A 97 21.82 -2.60 -0.96
CA GLN A 97 21.08 -3.20 0.14
C GLN A 97 21.98 -4.08 1.02
N ASN A 98 22.08 -3.75 2.30
CA ASN A 98 22.84 -4.52 3.29
C ASN A 98 24.30 -4.77 2.87
N GLY A 99 24.96 -3.76 2.33
CA GLY A 99 26.35 -3.83 1.87
C GLY A 99 26.55 -4.57 0.53
N ASN A 100 25.48 -5.06 -0.09
CA ASN A 100 25.52 -5.69 -1.41
C ASN A 100 25.00 -4.72 -2.49
N ASN A 101 25.54 -4.88 -3.71
CA ASN A 101 25.18 -4.08 -4.87
C ASN A 101 24.70 -4.99 -5.99
N ILE A 102 23.54 -4.69 -6.56
CA ILE A 102 23.02 -5.37 -7.75
C ILE A 102 22.85 -4.31 -8.84
N THR A 103 23.54 -4.47 -9.96
CA THR A 103 23.44 -3.55 -11.12
C THR A 103 22.77 -4.28 -12.28
N ILE A 104 21.77 -3.64 -12.88
CA ILE A 104 21.05 -4.10 -14.06
C ILE A 104 20.80 -2.93 -15.01
N ASP A 105 20.79 -3.18 -16.32
CA ASP A 105 20.28 -2.23 -17.30
C ASP A 105 18.79 -2.50 -17.47
N THR A 106 17.94 -1.50 -17.21
CA THR A 106 16.47 -1.64 -17.21
C THR A 106 15.77 -0.30 -17.35
N TYR A 107 14.54 -0.32 -17.81
CA TYR A 107 13.64 0.80 -17.62
C TYR A 107 13.20 0.87 -16.15
N LEU A 108 13.01 2.08 -15.60
CA LEU A 108 12.62 2.23 -14.20
C LEU A 108 11.21 1.67 -13.88
N ASP A 109 10.34 1.59 -14.89
CA ASP A 109 9.02 0.96 -14.80
C ASP A 109 8.78 0.00 -15.98
N PRO A 110 9.48 -1.15 -16.02
CA PRO A 110 9.46 -2.05 -17.19
C PRO A 110 8.11 -2.72 -17.43
N ILE A 111 7.22 -2.74 -16.43
CA ILE A 111 5.90 -3.39 -16.50
C ILE A 111 4.74 -2.38 -16.50
N ASN A 112 5.02 -1.09 -16.64
CA ASN A 112 4.03 0.00 -16.61
C ASN A 112 3.14 -0.03 -15.35
N SER A 113 3.76 -0.30 -14.20
CA SER A 113 3.08 -0.32 -12.91
C SER A 113 2.82 1.08 -12.34
N GLY A 114 3.48 2.09 -12.90
CA GLY A 114 3.46 3.47 -12.44
C GLY A 114 4.37 3.74 -11.25
N VAL A 115 5.23 2.80 -10.86
CA VAL A 115 6.20 2.92 -9.76
C VAL A 115 7.52 2.23 -10.13
N VAL A 116 8.61 2.62 -9.49
CA VAL A 116 9.87 1.87 -9.58
C VAL A 116 9.81 0.69 -8.61
N ILE A 117 9.87 -0.52 -9.15
CA ILE A 117 9.98 -1.73 -8.33
C ILE A 117 11.46 -1.96 -8.04
N ARG A 118 11.83 -1.72 -6.78
CA ARG A 118 13.23 -1.70 -6.31
C ARG A 118 13.80 -3.09 -5.99
N ASP A 119 13.04 -4.13 -6.23
CA ASP A 119 13.38 -5.51 -5.94
C ASP A 119 13.20 -6.35 -7.20
N SER A 120 14.30 -6.91 -7.71
CA SER A 120 14.30 -7.76 -8.91
C SER A 120 13.48 -9.03 -8.73
N MET A 121 13.44 -9.59 -7.51
CA MET A 121 12.60 -10.74 -7.19
C MET A 121 11.12 -10.39 -7.26
N ALA A 122 10.75 -9.18 -6.83
CA ALA A 122 9.37 -8.71 -6.96
C ALA A 122 8.94 -8.61 -8.43
N ILE A 123 9.80 -8.10 -9.32
CA ILE A 123 9.52 -8.04 -10.76
C ILE A 123 9.28 -9.45 -11.31
N ARG A 124 10.13 -10.41 -10.94
CA ARG A 124 10.01 -11.80 -11.38
C ARG A 124 8.69 -12.43 -10.92
N ILE A 125 8.33 -12.25 -9.64
CA ILE A 125 7.07 -12.76 -9.09
C ILE A 125 5.86 -12.09 -9.74
N ILE A 126 5.88 -10.76 -9.89
CA ILE A 126 4.80 -10.01 -10.55
C ILE A 126 4.60 -10.48 -12.00
N ASN A 127 5.67 -10.72 -12.75
CA ASN A 127 5.57 -11.22 -14.12
C ASN A 127 4.87 -12.58 -14.18
N LYS A 128 5.12 -13.49 -13.22
CA LYS A 128 4.40 -14.76 -13.11
C LYS A 128 2.92 -14.56 -12.76
N VAL A 129 2.60 -13.63 -11.87
CA VAL A 129 1.22 -13.25 -11.56
C VAL A 129 0.54 -12.67 -12.82
N MET A 130 1.20 -11.78 -13.55
CA MET A 130 0.67 -11.21 -14.79
C MET A 130 0.46 -12.25 -15.90
N ALA A 131 1.28 -13.29 -15.95
CA ALA A 131 1.10 -14.38 -16.91
C ALA A 131 -0.22 -15.13 -16.70
N VAL A 132 -0.73 -15.16 -15.46
CA VAL A 132 -2.01 -15.81 -15.09
C VAL A 132 -3.18 -14.83 -15.12
N GLU A 133 -3.02 -13.64 -14.52
CA GLU A 133 -4.09 -12.66 -14.31
C GLU A 133 -4.20 -11.61 -15.43
N GLY A 134 -3.26 -11.60 -16.38
CA GLY A 134 -3.14 -10.52 -17.36
C GLY A 134 -2.65 -9.21 -16.71
N ASN A 135 -2.89 -8.09 -17.40
CA ASN A 135 -2.57 -6.78 -16.83
C ASN A 135 -3.65 -6.34 -15.82
N TYR A 136 -3.51 -6.77 -14.56
CA TYR A 136 -4.46 -6.47 -13.49
C TYR A 136 -4.24 -5.10 -12.82
N PHE A 137 -3.19 -4.35 -13.16
CA PHE A 137 -2.91 -3.04 -12.58
C PHE A 137 -3.97 -1.98 -12.92
N ASN A 138 -4.70 -2.15 -14.00
CA ASN A 138 -5.72 -1.23 -14.50
C ASN A 138 -7.10 -1.40 -13.81
N GLY A 139 -7.10 -1.69 -12.50
CA GLY A 139 -8.32 -1.71 -11.70
C GLY A 139 -8.83 -3.11 -11.34
N ASN A 140 -8.34 -4.17 -11.99
CA ASN A 140 -8.70 -5.56 -11.65
C ASN A 140 -7.78 -6.14 -10.56
N ASN A 141 -7.58 -5.38 -9.49
CA ASN A 141 -6.73 -5.73 -8.36
C ASN A 141 -7.43 -5.40 -7.04
N PHE A 142 -6.81 -5.77 -5.93
CA PHE A 142 -7.41 -5.65 -4.60
C PHE A 142 -7.71 -4.21 -4.17
N VAL A 143 -7.15 -3.18 -4.83
CA VAL A 143 -7.50 -1.77 -4.60
C VAL A 143 -8.99 -1.53 -4.78
N SER A 144 -9.65 -2.23 -5.73
CA SER A 144 -11.08 -2.09 -5.98
C SER A 144 -11.95 -2.46 -4.77
N MET A 145 -11.45 -3.37 -3.92
CA MET A 145 -12.15 -3.82 -2.71
C MET A 145 -11.92 -2.92 -1.49
N VAL A 146 -10.91 -2.05 -1.51
CA VAL A 146 -10.49 -1.23 -0.38
C VAL A 146 -11.18 0.13 -0.39
N SER A 147 -11.84 0.49 0.70
CA SER A 147 -12.54 1.77 0.84
C SER A 147 -11.59 2.97 0.82
N PRO A 148 -12.09 4.16 0.47
CA PRO A 148 -11.44 5.41 0.84
C PRO A 148 -11.24 5.53 2.36
N LYS A 149 -10.26 6.32 2.79
CA LYS A 149 -10.08 6.66 4.21
C LYS A 149 -11.35 7.35 4.76
N HIS A 150 -11.62 7.17 6.05
CA HIS A 150 -12.80 7.76 6.71
C HIS A 150 -14.13 7.32 6.07
N TYR A 151 -14.26 6.04 5.71
CA TYR A 151 -15.39 5.56 4.91
C TYR A 151 -16.76 5.84 5.54
N PHE A 152 -16.95 5.53 6.83
CA PHE A 152 -18.19 5.83 7.59
C PHE A 152 -18.13 7.18 8.32
N ASP A 153 -16.96 7.81 8.40
CA ASP A 153 -16.69 8.93 9.30
C ASP A 153 -16.48 10.25 8.54
N LYS A 154 -16.81 11.35 9.20
CA LYS A 154 -16.54 12.70 8.71
C LYS A 154 -15.90 13.52 9.83
N GLY A 155 -14.69 14.03 9.58
CA GLY A 155 -14.01 14.89 10.54
C GLY A 155 -13.55 14.20 11.83
N LYS A 156 -13.38 12.86 11.82
CA LYS A 156 -13.00 12.04 12.98
C LYS A 156 -14.06 12.05 14.10
N LEU A 157 -15.33 12.19 13.75
CA LEU A 157 -16.45 12.14 14.69
C LEU A 157 -16.52 10.78 15.39
N LEU A 158 -16.54 9.68 14.60
CA LEU A 158 -16.56 8.32 15.13
C LEU A 158 -15.16 7.90 15.60
N SER A 159 -14.77 8.32 16.78
CA SER A 159 -13.45 8.05 17.37
C SER A 159 -13.61 7.42 18.76
N SER A 160 -12.50 6.91 19.31
CA SER A 160 -12.46 6.39 20.67
C SER A 160 -12.73 7.44 21.76
N ASN A 161 -12.67 8.72 21.41
CA ASN A 161 -12.95 9.83 22.34
C ASN A 161 -14.39 10.35 22.21
N TRP A 162 -15.16 9.84 21.24
CA TRP A 162 -16.55 10.22 21.08
C TRP A 162 -17.42 9.55 22.14
N THR A 163 -18.25 10.31 22.81
CA THR A 163 -19.03 9.87 24.00
C THR A 163 -20.47 9.47 23.67
N GLY A 164 -20.90 9.58 22.41
CA GLY A 164 -22.28 9.30 21.98
C GLY A 164 -22.62 7.81 21.85
N TYR A 165 -21.75 6.88 22.26
CA TYR A 165 -21.99 5.45 22.18
C TYR A 165 -22.62 4.90 23.47
N SER A 166 -23.38 3.82 23.32
CA SER A 166 -23.84 2.96 24.43
C SER A 166 -22.88 1.77 24.61
N LYS A 167 -22.70 1.34 25.87
CA LYS A 167 -21.93 0.12 26.20
C LYS A 167 -22.66 -1.15 25.82
N GLN A 168 -23.99 -1.09 25.79
CA GLN A 168 -24.85 -2.21 25.48
C GLN A 168 -25.76 -1.89 24.30
N LYS A 169 -26.08 -2.92 23.53
CA LYS A 169 -27.04 -2.82 22.45
C LYS A 169 -28.43 -2.60 23.03
N ASP A 170 -29.18 -1.65 22.47
CA ASP A 170 -30.60 -1.40 22.75
C ASP A 170 -31.34 -1.09 21.44
N GLU A 171 -32.62 -0.74 21.52
CA GLU A 171 -33.48 -0.44 20.35
C GLU A 171 -32.97 0.76 19.54
N ASN A 172 -32.38 1.75 20.20
CA ASN A 172 -31.85 2.96 19.56
C ASN A 172 -30.39 2.80 19.14
N HIS A 173 -29.56 2.12 19.94
CA HIS A 173 -28.14 1.90 19.70
C HIS A 173 -27.93 0.47 19.18
N ASN A 174 -28.25 0.26 17.91
CA ASN A 174 -28.27 -1.07 17.28
C ASN A 174 -27.15 -1.27 16.25
N ILE A 175 -26.35 -0.25 15.97
CA ILE A 175 -25.18 -0.32 15.09
C ILE A 175 -23.92 -0.47 15.93
N LYS A 176 -23.11 -1.47 15.64
CA LYS A 176 -21.86 -1.73 16.35
C LYS A 176 -20.72 -0.88 15.75
N LEU A 177 -20.11 -0.01 16.55
CA LEU A 177 -18.97 0.82 16.16
C LEU A 177 -17.66 0.20 16.64
N TYR A 178 -16.82 -0.22 15.73
CA TYR A 178 -15.46 -0.65 16.02
C TYR A 178 -14.49 0.52 16.09
N VAL A 179 -13.71 0.58 17.16
CA VAL A 179 -12.70 1.61 17.41
C VAL A 179 -11.39 1.01 17.89
N ASN A 180 -10.31 1.78 17.80
CA ASN A 180 -9.03 1.33 18.34
C ASN A 180 -9.05 1.38 19.88
N LYS A 181 -8.74 0.28 20.51
CA LYS A 181 -8.39 -0.10 21.90
C LYS A 181 -8.83 0.74 23.14
N LYS A 182 -9.63 1.80 23.05
CA LYS A 182 -9.93 2.63 24.22
C LYS A 182 -11.41 2.66 24.66
N LEU A 183 -12.33 2.06 23.93
CA LEU A 183 -13.68 1.88 24.42
C LEU A 183 -13.70 0.67 25.37
N GLU A 184 -13.58 0.92 26.65
CA GLU A 184 -13.78 -0.04 27.75
C GLU A 184 -13.11 -1.42 27.57
N ALA A 185 -11.89 -1.44 27.05
CA ALA A 185 -11.13 -2.66 26.74
C ALA A 185 -11.75 -3.58 25.67
N THR A 186 -12.98 -3.35 25.23
CA THR A 186 -13.65 -4.18 24.22
C THR A 186 -13.29 -3.83 22.78
N GLY A 187 -12.90 -2.57 22.53
CA GLY A 187 -12.64 -2.06 21.17
C GLY A 187 -13.90 -1.77 20.35
N TYR A 188 -15.09 -1.81 20.94
CA TYR A 188 -16.35 -1.45 20.28
C TYR A 188 -17.38 -0.85 21.25
N GLY A 189 -18.35 -0.15 20.69
CA GLY A 189 -19.55 0.34 21.37
C GLY A 189 -20.75 0.25 20.43
N TRP A 190 -21.92 0.69 20.88
CA TRP A 190 -23.16 0.68 20.11
C TRP A 190 -23.64 2.10 19.88
N ILE A 191 -24.06 2.43 18.66
CA ILE A 191 -24.46 3.76 18.23
C ILE A 191 -25.78 3.73 17.49
N LYS A 192 -26.39 4.90 17.33
CA LYS A 192 -27.58 5.06 16.48
C LYS A 192 -27.15 5.08 15.03
N GLU A 193 -27.99 4.62 14.13
CA GLU A 193 -27.73 4.73 12.70
C GLU A 193 -27.61 6.19 12.26
N SER A 194 -28.39 7.10 12.89
CA SER A 194 -28.35 8.55 12.65
C SER A 194 -26.99 9.19 13.00
N ASP A 195 -26.17 8.53 13.83
CA ASP A 195 -24.84 9.03 14.22
C ASP A 195 -23.77 8.70 13.16
N VAL A 196 -24.09 7.83 12.20
CA VAL A 196 -23.18 7.48 11.09
C VAL A 196 -23.25 8.55 10.01
N PRO A 197 -22.16 9.30 9.75
CA PRO A 197 -22.24 10.45 8.84
C PRO A 197 -22.46 10.12 7.37
N LYS A 198 -22.10 8.89 6.91
CA LYS A 198 -22.18 8.52 5.50
C LYS A 198 -22.07 7.00 5.28
N SER A 199 -22.21 6.57 4.03
CA SER A 199 -22.02 5.18 3.58
C SER A 199 -23.01 4.19 4.23
N HIS A 200 -24.27 4.63 4.43
CA HIS A 200 -25.31 3.84 5.07
C HIS A 200 -25.62 2.53 4.33
N SER A 201 -25.53 2.52 2.99
CA SER A 201 -25.78 1.33 2.17
C SER A 201 -24.88 0.13 2.50
N THR A 202 -23.71 0.38 3.11
CA THR A 202 -22.77 -0.67 3.52
C THR A 202 -23.01 -1.17 4.94
N ILE A 203 -23.82 -0.48 5.75
CA ILE A 203 -24.09 -0.87 7.14
C ILE A 203 -24.64 -2.30 7.23
N PRO A 204 -25.68 -2.70 6.45
CA PRO A 204 -26.28 -4.03 6.54
C PRO A 204 -25.47 -5.15 5.89
N LEU A 205 -24.32 -4.86 5.26
CA LEU A 205 -23.53 -5.85 4.54
C LEU A 205 -22.51 -6.55 5.44
N HIS A 206 -22.14 -7.77 5.08
CA HIS A 206 -20.92 -8.42 5.56
C HIS A 206 -19.69 -7.72 4.94
N LYS A 207 -18.66 -7.47 5.74
CA LYS A 207 -17.46 -6.75 5.32
C LYS A 207 -16.24 -7.14 6.14
N ILE A 208 -15.09 -6.63 5.80
CA ILE A 208 -13.87 -6.84 6.58
C ILE A 208 -13.30 -5.48 6.99
N TYR A 209 -12.79 -5.38 8.20
CA TYR A 209 -12.05 -4.23 8.68
C TYR A 209 -10.56 -4.57 8.76
N ILE A 210 -9.73 -3.65 8.28
CA ILE A 210 -8.28 -3.75 8.40
C ILE A 210 -7.75 -2.46 9.03
N PRO A 211 -6.81 -2.52 10.01
CA PRO A 211 -6.20 -1.31 10.55
C PRO A 211 -5.60 -0.44 9.44
N LYS A 212 -5.96 0.84 9.45
CA LYS A 212 -5.42 1.84 8.52
C LYS A 212 -3.91 2.03 8.67
N SER A 213 -3.38 1.71 9.85
CA SER A 213 -1.97 1.86 10.19
C SER A 213 -1.50 0.62 10.93
N GLY A 214 -0.38 0.07 10.52
CA GLY A 214 0.22 -1.11 11.15
C GLY A 214 1.29 -1.72 10.26
N GLY A 215 2.40 -2.12 10.88
CA GLY A 215 3.58 -2.56 10.16
C GLY A 215 4.16 -1.47 9.25
N SER A 216 5.25 -1.77 8.58
CA SER A 216 5.81 -0.95 7.51
C SER A 216 6.19 -1.86 6.35
N GLY A 217 6.61 -1.29 5.21
CA GLY A 217 7.10 -2.10 4.08
C GLY A 217 8.37 -2.89 4.39
N THR A 218 9.04 -2.56 5.49
CA THR A 218 10.24 -3.25 5.99
C THR A 218 9.95 -4.13 7.21
N ASP A 219 8.71 -4.08 7.74
CA ASP A 219 8.26 -4.92 8.85
C ASP A 219 7.74 -6.25 8.31
N ALA A 220 8.23 -7.36 8.85
CA ALA A 220 7.87 -8.72 8.43
C ALA A 220 6.36 -9.04 8.60
N ILE A 221 5.58 -8.23 9.32
CA ILE A 221 4.13 -8.37 9.47
C ILE A 221 3.39 -7.61 8.37
N VAL A 222 3.91 -6.47 7.92
CA VAL A 222 3.41 -5.59 6.84
C VAL A 222 2.07 -4.90 7.14
N LEU A 223 1.05 -5.64 7.55
CA LEU A 223 -0.33 -5.17 7.80
C LEU A 223 -0.76 -5.51 9.23
N GLY A 224 -1.66 -4.71 9.79
CA GLY A 224 -2.40 -5.12 10.99
C GLY A 224 -3.41 -6.22 10.67
N SER A 225 -3.77 -7.03 11.67
CA SER A 225 -4.70 -8.16 11.49
C SER A 225 -6.08 -7.70 11.02
N PRO A 226 -6.58 -8.23 9.89
CA PRO A 226 -7.96 -8.01 9.45
C PRO A 226 -8.93 -8.78 10.34
N PHE A 227 -10.15 -8.27 10.45
CA PHE A 227 -11.22 -8.97 11.17
C PHE A 227 -12.57 -8.76 10.48
N TYR A 228 -13.49 -9.69 10.77
CA TYR A 228 -14.83 -9.69 10.21
C TYR A 228 -15.68 -8.56 10.81
N GLY A 229 -16.37 -7.83 9.93
CA GLY A 229 -17.40 -6.85 10.24
C GLY A 229 -18.77 -7.40 9.90
N GLU A 230 -19.54 -7.75 10.92
CA GLU A 230 -20.90 -8.25 10.78
C GLU A 230 -21.86 -7.21 10.20
N PRO A 231 -23.04 -7.61 9.68
CA PRO A 231 -24.13 -6.70 9.36
C PRO A 231 -24.50 -5.81 10.56
N ASN A 232 -24.91 -4.58 10.27
CA ASN A 232 -25.16 -3.53 11.27
C ASN A 232 -23.92 -3.17 12.09
N SER A 233 -22.76 -3.12 11.41
CA SER A 233 -21.53 -2.62 11.99
C SER A 233 -20.89 -1.54 11.13
N VAL A 234 -20.14 -0.66 11.79
CA VAL A 234 -19.31 0.40 11.21
C VAL A 234 -17.96 0.47 11.92
N CYS A 235 -17.03 1.21 11.38
CA CYS A 235 -15.73 1.41 12.03
C CYS A 235 -15.36 2.90 12.08
N SER A 236 -14.49 3.24 13.03
CA SER A 236 -13.89 4.55 13.14
C SER A 236 -12.89 4.80 11.99
N TYR A 237 -12.38 6.02 11.90
CA TYR A 237 -11.39 6.44 10.90
C TYR A 237 -10.04 5.67 11.00
N THR A 238 -9.86 4.85 12.02
CA THR A 238 -8.63 4.06 12.24
C THR A 238 -8.60 2.75 11.43
N TYR A 239 -9.68 2.44 10.74
CA TYR A 239 -9.81 1.27 9.88
C TYR A 239 -10.15 1.65 8.43
N LEU A 240 -9.78 0.76 7.52
CA LEU A 240 -10.29 0.68 6.16
C LEU A 240 -11.33 -0.44 6.09
N VAL A 241 -12.29 -0.30 5.18
CA VAL A 241 -13.32 -1.31 4.91
C VAL A 241 -12.96 -2.05 3.63
N ILE A 242 -12.92 -3.36 3.70
CA ILE A 242 -12.79 -4.24 2.53
C ILE A 242 -14.17 -4.80 2.20
N GLY A 243 -14.55 -4.75 0.92
CA GLY A 243 -15.91 -5.09 0.52
C GLY A 243 -16.90 -3.97 0.79
N TYR A 244 -16.54 -2.75 0.42
CA TYR A 244 -17.28 -1.53 0.75
C TYR A 244 -18.34 -1.12 -0.26
N ASN A 245 -18.31 -1.65 -1.47
CA ASN A 245 -19.25 -1.25 -2.53
C ASN A 245 -20.47 -2.17 -2.50
N ALA A 246 -21.61 -1.61 -2.07
CA ALA A 246 -22.88 -2.35 -1.93
C ALA A 246 -23.42 -2.92 -3.25
N GLU A 247 -23.03 -2.39 -4.40
CA GLU A 247 -23.47 -2.87 -5.71
C GLU A 247 -22.68 -4.08 -6.18
N THR A 248 -21.39 -4.18 -5.81
CA THR A 248 -20.45 -5.17 -6.35
C THR A 248 -19.86 -6.11 -5.30
N HIS A 249 -19.97 -5.79 -4.02
CA HIS A 249 -19.36 -6.52 -2.90
C HIS A 249 -20.42 -7.08 -1.94
N ASN A 250 -21.28 -7.94 -2.45
CA ASN A 250 -22.30 -8.60 -1.62
C ASN A 250 -21.79 -9.97 -1.16
N PHE A 251 -20.83 -9.96 -0.23
CA PHE A 251 -20.22 -11.17 0.30
C PHE A 251 -21.06 -11.84 1.38
N SER A 252 -21.03 -13.17 1.42
CA SER A 252 -21.45 -13.95 2.56
C SER A 252 -20.43 -13.84 3.71
N GLN A 253 -20.81 -14.28 4.89
CA GLN A 253 -19.91 -14.37 6.03
C GLN A 253 -18.70 -15.27 5.72
N GLU A 254 -18.94 -16.39 5.05
CA GLU A 254 -17.88 -17.35 4.67
C GLU A 254 -16.87 -16.73 3.69
N GLU A 255 -17.34 -16.03 2.66
CA GLU A 255 -16.48 -15.30 1.73
C GLU A 255 -15.66 -14.24 2.45
N CYS A 256 -16.22 -13.53 3.43
CA CYS A 256 -15.45 -12.61 4.26
C CYS A 256 -14.32 -13.31 5.03
N TYR A 257 -14.55 -14.50 5.57
CA TYR A 257 -13.49 -15.27 6.21
C TYR A 257 -12.43 -15.78 5.21
N ASN A 258 -12.84 -16.11 3.99
CA ASN A 258 -11.90 -16.49 2.91
C ASN A 258 -11.02 -15.31 2.50
N ILE A 259 -11.60 -14.10 2.38
CA ILE A 259 -10.86 -12.86 2.14
C ILE A 259 -9.88 -12.57 3.29
N ILE A 260 -10.30 -12.74 4.54
CA ILE A 260 -9.42 -12.59 5.71
C ILE A 260 -8.23 -13.56 5.64
N ARG A 261 -8.45 -14.81 5.30
CA ARG A 261 -7.37 -15.80 5.11
C ARG A 261 -6.42 -15.38 4.00
N TYR A 262 -6.95 -14.90 2.88
CA TYR A 262 -6.13 -14.38 1.79
C TYR A 262 -5.28 -13.20 2.23
N ILE A 263 -5.86 -12.20 2.93
CA ILE A 263 -5.11 -11.04 3.47
C ILE A 263 -4.00 -11.49 4.44
N LYS A 264 -4.25 -12.53 5.24
CA LYS A 264 -3.27 -13.08 6.21
C LYS A 264 -2.17 -13.88 5.55
N SER A 265 -2.29 -14.31 4.29
CA SER A 265 -1.25 -15.07 3.59
C SER A 265 0.05 -14.26 3.47
N ARG A 266 1.19 -14.96 3.45
CA ARG A 266 2.50 -14.33 3.20
C ARG A 266 2.57 -13.74 1.80
N PHE A 267 2.02 -14.45 0.82
CA PHE A 267 1.93 -13.97 -0.56
C PHE A 267 1.24 -12.61 -0.65
N PHE A 268 0.03 -12.48 -0.10
CA PHE A 268 -0.71 -11.20 -0.12
C PHE A 268 0.12 -10.07 0.49
N ARG A 269 0.67 -10.29 1.69
CA ARG A 269 1.42 -9.27 2.41
C ARG A 269 2.76 -8.94 1.74
N TYR A 270 3.40 -9.90 1.10
CA TYR A 270 4.55 -9.66 0.26
C TYR A 270 4.20 -8.72 -0.90
N MET A 271 3.11 -9.00 -1.64
CA MET A 271 2.67 -8.14 -2.73
C MET A 271 2.34 -6.72 -2.26
N VAL A 272 1.77 -6.54 -1.07
CA VAL A 272 1.57 -5.22 -0.44
C VAL A 272 2.90 -4.54 -0.12
N SER A 273 3.90 -5.28 0.39
CA SER A 273 5.19 -4.74 0.83
C SER A 273 5.99 -4.11 -0.32
N ILE A 274 5.76 -4.53 -1.56
CA ILE A 274 6.42 -3.99 -2.75
C ILE A 274 6.20 -2.48 -2.85
N LYS A 275 4.98 -2.01 -2.60
CA LYS A 275 4.64 -0.58 -2.66
C LYS A 275 4.60 0.11 -1.30
N LYS A 276 4.26 -0.61 -0.24
CA LYS A 276 4.12 -0.04 1.10
C LYS A 276 5.48 0.28 1.72
N LYS A 277 5.75 1.56 2.03
CA LYS A 277 7.01 2.04 2.63
C LYS A 277 6.82 2.80 3.95
N THR A 278 5.58 2.91 4.44
CA THR A 278 5.23 3.61 5.68
C THR A 278 4.25 2.78 6.51
N GLN A 279 3.99 3.20 7.74
CA GLN A 279 2.99 2.54 8.59
C GLN A 279 1.54 2.67 8.07
N ASP A 280 1.23 3.74 7.34
CA ASP A 280 -0.09 3.95 6.75
C ASP A 280 -0.37 2.98 5.61
N ASN A 281 -1.63 2.57 5.48
CA ASN A 281 -2.15 1.72 4.42
C ASN A 281 -3.08 2.54 3.49
N PRO A 282 -2.56 3.44 2.63
CA PRO A 282 -3.39 4.02 1.58
C PRO A 282 -3.85 2.93 0.62
N ARG A 283 -5.01 3.13 -0.04
CA ARG A 283 -5.60 2.13 -0.95
C ARG A 283 -4.63 1.59 -2.00
N ASP A 284 -3.79 2.44 -2.53
CA ASP A 284 -2.88 2.14 -3.62
C ASP A 284 -1.73 1.19 -3.23
N VAL A 285 -1.47 0.94 -1.94
CA VAL A 285 -0.48 -0.08 -1.54
C VAL A 285 -0.92 -1.50 -1.90
N PHE A 286 -2.21 -1.72 -2.16
CA PHE A 286 -2.77 -3.00 -2.59
C PHE A 286 -2.72 -3.22 -4.11
N GLN A 287 -2.10 -2.33 -4.87
CA GLN A 287 -2.06 -2.35 -6.34
C GLN A 287 -1.50 -3.65 -6.93
N PHE A 288 -0.49 -4.22 -6.28
CA PHE A 288 0.15 -5.45 -6.76
C PHE A 288 -0.56 -6.73 -6.33
N VAL A 289 -1.62 -6.63 -5.54
CA VAL A 289 -2.35 -7.79 -5.06
C VAL A 289 -3.46 -8.14 -6.07
N PRO A 290 -3.41 -9.31 -6.71
CA PRO A 290 -4.46 -9.75 -7.61
C PRO A 290 -5.75 -10.09 -6.85
N LEU A 291 -6.90 -9.99 -7.51
CA LEU A 291 -8.15 -10.52 -7.00
C LEU A 291 -8.16 -12.05 -7.09
N GLN A 292 -8.92 -12.68 -6.22
CA GLN A 292 -9.12 -14.12 -6.22
C GLN A 292 -10.62 -14.45 -6.26
N ASP A 293 -10.94 -15.70 -6.56
CA ASP A 293 -12.26 -16.27 -6.29
C ASP A 293 -12.38 -16.54 -4.78
N PHE A 294 -13.23 -15.77 -4.10
CA PHE A 294 -13.43 -15.86 -2.64
C PHE A 294 -14.51 -16.87 -2.23
N SER A 295 -15.11 -17.60 -3.16
CA SER A 295 -16.01 -18.72 -2.83
C SER A 295 -15.28 -19.85 -2.07
N LYS A 296 -13.94 -19.85 -2.11
CA LYS A 296 -13.06 -20.80 -1.42
C LYS A 296 -11.93 -20.08 -0.66
N PRO A 297 -11.36 -20.71 0.36
CA PRO A 297 -10.17 -20.20 1.02
C PRO A 297 -8.93 -20.29 0.13
N TRP A 298 -7.95 -19.41 0.38
CA TRP A 298 -6.65 -19.43 -0.26
C TRP A 298 -5.54 -19.53 0.77
N THR A 299 -4.63 -20.50 0.57
CA THR A 299 -3.41 -20.68 1.36
C THR A 299 -2.20 -20.22 0.56
N ASP A 300 -1.06 -19.98 1.23
CA ASP A 300 0.20 -19.67 0.54
C ASP A 300 0.58 -20.78 -0.46
N LYS A 301 0.38 -22.06 -0.08
CA LYS A 301 0.67 -23.21 -0.95
C LYS A 301 -0.13 -23.18 -2.26
N GLU A 302 -1.43 -22.84 -2.18
CA GLU A 302 -2.31 -22.75 -3.36
C GLU A 302 -1.95 -21.55 -4.23
N LEU A 303 -1.64 -20.40 -3.61
CA LEU A 303 -1.22 -19.20 -4.33
C LEU A 303 0.14 -19.40 -5.02
N TYR A 304 1.10 -20.01 -4.35
CA TYR A 304 2.39 -20.35 -4.95
C TYR A 304 2.24 -21.34 -6.11
N GLY A 305 1.32 -22.30 -5.99
CA GLY A 305 1.00 -23.24 -7.05
C GLY A 305 0.31 -22.56 -8.24
N LYS A 306 -0.69 -21.68 -7.99
CA LYS A 306 -1.41 -20.96 -9.01
C LYS A 306 -0.48 -20.12 -9.89
N TYR A 307 0.52 -19.47 -9.29
CA TYR A 307 1.46 -18.59 -9.99
C TYR A 307 2.78 -19.27 -10.35
N GLU A 308 2.87 -20.58 -10.19
CA GLU A 308 4.06 -21.37 -10.52
C GLU A 308 5.35 -20.81 -9.91
N LEU A 309 5.26 -20.34 -8.64
CA LEU A 309 6.43 -19.85 -7.95
C LEU A 309 7.37 -21.03 -7.64
N ASP A 310 8.64 -20.89 -8.01
CA ASP A 310 9.64 -21.88 -7.69
C ASP A 310 10.07 -21.84 -6.21
N LEU A 311 10.91 -22.81 -5.80
CA LEU A 311 11.34 -22.92 -4.41
C LEU A 311 12.04 -21.64 -3.92
N PHE A 312 12.91 -21.06 -4.77
CA PHE A 312 13.67 -19.86 -4.42
C PHE A 312 12.78 -18.63 -4.20
N GLU A 313 11.75 -18.45 -5.03
CA GLU A 313 10.76 -17.36 -4.89
C GLU A 313 9.90 -17.54 -3.63
N ARG A 314 9.52 -18.78 -3.30
CA ARG A 314 8.76 -19.10 -2.08
C ARG A 314 9.59 -18.81 -0.83
N GLU A 315 10.81 -19.35 -0.77
CA GLU A 315 11.73 -19.10 0.35
C GLU A 315 12.03 -17.61 0.52
N TYR A 316 12.15 -16.87 -0.58
CA TYR A 316 12.34 -15.43 -0.54
C TYR A 316 11.16 -14.72 0.12
N ILE A 317 9.92 -15.01 -0.29
CA ILE A 317 8.72 -14.46 0.35
C ILE A 317 8.69 -14.81 1.84
N GLU A 318 8.96 -16.09 2.18
CA GLU A 318 8.88 -16.60 3.54
C GLU A 318 9.98 -16.06 4.44
N SER A 319 11.14 -15.71 3.89
CA SER A 319 12.21 -15.03 4.62
C SER A 319 11.87 -13.60 5.02
N LEU A 320 11.07 -12.91 4.19
CA LEU A 320 10.69 -11.51 4.41
C LEU A 320 9.41 -11.36 5.24
N ILE A 321 8.46 -12.29 5.11
CA ILE A 321 7.12 -12.16 5.67
C ILE A 321 6.86 -13.24 6.73
N LYS A 322 6.71 -12.83 7.98
CA LYS A 322 6.36 -13.74 9.09
C LYS A 322 4.91 -14.22 8.99
N PRO A 323 4.58 -15.42 9.52
CA PRO A 323 3.18 -15.85 9.66
C PRO A 323 2.34 -14.80 10.39
N MET A 324 1.04 -14.72 10.06
CA MET A 324 0.04 -13.93 10.79
C MET A 324 -1.05 -14.87 11.29
N GLU A 325 -1.24 -14.91 12.60
CA GLU A 325 -2.28 -15.71 13.27
C GLU A 325 -3.68 -15.07 13.12
#